data_db3765c432c15dc152d7b23e337ff49b
#
_entry.id   db3765c432c15dc152d7b23e337ff49b
#
_cell.length_a   1.000
_cell.length_b   1.000
_cell.length_c   1.000
_cell.angle_alpha   90.00
_cell.angle_beta   90.00
_cell.angle_gamma   90.00
#
_symmetry.space_group_name_H-M   'P 1'
#
loop_
_entity.id
_entity.type
_entity.pdbx_description
1 polymer ?
#
loop_
_entity_poly.entity_id
_entity_poly.type
_entity_poly.pdbx_seq_one_letter_code
_entity_poly.pdbx_strand_id
1 'polypeptide(L)'
;MNIDYNFVHNAFKLNGFHFGKDDLCRVAYSFIKEGEEFEKAVGDFLLDWFDHHSYIEIHTSGTTGKPKLIRVEKQAMVNSALATGDFFDLFPENKALHCLPTKYIAGKMMFVRGFILGLDMDFVAPSSHPLLNNDTKYDFAAMVPLQAQNSLKELVNVKKLIVGGVKINKALAEKLEQLPTKVYETYGMTETITHIAAKKIGENAFTVLPNVTISYDDNNCLVIHAPRISDDVIVTNDLVQLVNENQFVFLGRIDNIINSGGIKLIPEQIEEKLAHKIGTRFFVSGKPDEALGEKLVLVIEGEKHDIDDRIFAALDKYEKPKEVIFVTRFKETGSGKILRKETLESI
;
A
#
# COMPACT_ATOMS: atom_id res chain seq x y z
N MET A 1 -13.70 18.40 18.06
CA MET A 1 -13.56 17.54 19.26
C MET A 1 -12.31 16.71 19.06
N ASN A 2 -11.35 16.73 20.02
CA ASN A 2 -10.24 15.77 19.93
C ASN A 2 -10.76 14.41 20.38
N ILE A 3 -10.87 13.47 19.45
CA ILE A 3 -11.26 12.08 19.75
C ILE A 3 -10.03 11.39 20.31
N ASP A 4 -10.15 10.85 21.52
CA ASP A 4 -9.11 10.09 22.22
C ASP A 4 -9.05 8.65 21.66
N TYR A 5 -7.89 8.01 21.71
CA TYR A 5 -7.70 6.64 21.22
C TYR A 5 -8.47 5.57 22.03
N ASN A 6 -8.94 5.88 23.24
CA ASN A 6 -9.84 5.01 24.00
C ASN A 6 -11.29 5.07 23.55
N PHE A 7 -11.63 5.99 22.64
CA PHE A 7 -12.97 6.15 22.13
C PHE A 7 -13.36 4.98 21.22
N VAL A 8 -14.55 4.46 21.45
CA VAL A 8 -15.26 3.55 20.54
C VAL A 8 -16.61 4.17 20.22
N HIS A 9 -16.87 4.42 18.96
CA HIS A 9 -18.11 5.06 18.50
C HIS A 9 -19.31 4.15 18.78
N ASN A 10 -20.41 4.72 19.28
CA ASN A 10 -21.62 3.96 19.66
C ASN A 10 -22.26 3.17 18.51
N ALA A 11 -22.06 3.60 17.27
CA ALA A 11 -22.54 2.88 16.08
C ALA A 11 -21.61 1.73 15.64
N PHE A 12 -20.42 1.60 16.23
CA PHE A 12 -19.48 0.54 15.84
C PHE A 12 -20.08 -0.85 16.03
N LYS A 13 -19.96 -1.68 14.98
CA LYS A 13 -20.33 -3.10 15.03
C LYS A 13 -19.21 -3.95 14.48
N LEU A 14 -19.09 -5.14 15.03
CA LEU A 14 -18.23 -6.20 14.51
C LEU A 14 -19.10 -7.44 14.25
N ASN A 15 -19.16 -7.89 13.00
CA ASN A 15 -20.00 -9.00 12.55
C ASN A 15 -21.47 -8.85 13.00
N GLY A 16 -22.01 -7.61 12.90
CA GLY A 16 -23.39 -7.28 13.22
C GLY A 16 -23.69 -7.01 14.70
N PHE A 17 -22.72 -7.20 15.60
CA PHE A 17 -22.90 -6.97 17.03
C PHE A 17 -22.26 -5.65 17.46
N HIS A 18 -22.94 -4.89 18.30
CA HIS A 18 -22.38 -3.70 18.94
C HIS A 18 -21.38 -4.08 20.03
N PHE A 19 -20.23 -3.44 20.03
CA PHE A 19 -19.21 -3.59 21.05
C PHE A 19 -18.71 -2.23 21.53
N GLY A 20 -18.74 -2.02 22.85
CA GLY A 20 -18.00 -0.97 23.51
C GLY A 20 -16.58 -1.42 23.85
N LYS A 21 -15.77 -0.52 24.44
CA LYS A 21 -14.39 -0.81 24.87
C LYS A 21 -14.28 -2.07 25.74
N ASP A 22 -15.11 -2.17 26.78
CA ASP A 22 -15.06 -3.30 27.73
C ASP A 22 -15.44 -4.63 27.08
N ASP A 23 -16.40 -4.59 26.14
CA ASP A 23 -16.79 -5.78 25.39
C ASP A 23 -15.67 -6.25 24.47
N LEU A 24 -15.00 -5.31 23.78
CA LEU A 24 -13.85 -5.62 22.92
C LEU A 24 -12.69 -6.25 23.71
N CYS A 25 -12.43 -5.78 24.94
CA CYS A 25 -11.44 -6.43 25.81
C CYS A 25 -11.84 -7.88 26.14
N ARG A 26 -13.13 -8.16 26.38
CA ARG A 26 -13.62 -9.53 26.64
C ARG A 26 -13.52 -10.40 25.39
N VAL A 27 -13.90 -9.87 24.22
CA VAL A 27 -13.78 -10.56 22.93
C VAL A 27 -12.31 -10.86 22.62
N ALA A 28 -11.38 -9.96 22.95
CA ALA A 28 -9.94 -10.20 22.79
C ALA A 28 -9.47 -11.45 23.54
N TYR A 29 -9.87 -11.62 24.79
CA TYR A 29 -9.54 -12.82 25.55
C TYR A 29 -10.13 -14.11 24.95
N SER A 30 -11.36 -14.05 24.42
CA SER A 30 -11.98 -15.18 23.75
C SER A 30 -11.20 -15.54 22.46
N PHE A 31 -10.85 -14.55 21.65
CA PHE A 31 -10.07 -14.76 20.43
C PHE A 31 -8.69 -15.36 20.71
N ILE A 32 -8.00 -14.91 21.76
CA ILE A 32 -6.69 -15.46 22.14
C ILE A 32 -6.78 -16.90 22.59
N LYS A 33 -7.82 -17.25 23.37
CA LYS A 33 -7.94 -18.59 23.96
C LYS A 33 -8.52 -19.62 23.01
N GLU A 34 -9.53 -19.27 22.25
CA GLU A 34 -10.39 -20.20 21.53
C GLU A 34 -10.46 -19.90 20.02
N GLY A 35 -9.98 -18.73 19.59
CA GLY A 35 -10.04 -18.29 18.20
C GLY A 35 -9.03 -18.96 17.29
N GLU A 36 -9.25 -18.83 16.00
CA GLU A 36 -8.31 -19.21 14.98
C GLU A 36 -7.08 -18.27 14.96
N GLU A 37 -6.00 -18.63 14.26
CA GLU A 37 -4.75 -17.85 14.26
C GLU A 37 -4.93 -16.38 13.83
N PHE A 38 -5.85 -16.10 12.91
CA PHE A 38 -6.12 -14.74 12.50
C PHE A 38 -6.90 -13.95 13.56
N GLU A 39 -7.77 -14.61 14.32
CA GLU A 39 -8.53 -14.02 15.44
C GLU A 39 -7.63 -13.76 16.64
N LYS A 40 -6.67 -14.65 16.93
CA LYS A 40 -5.67 -14.42 17.98
C LYS A 40 -4.89 -13.13 17.75
N ALA A 41 -4.45 -12.87 16.50
CA ALA A 41 -3.78 -11.63 16.14
C ALA A 41 -4.67 -10.37 16.33
N VAL A 42 -5.99 -10.51 16.20
CA VAL A 42 -6.95 -9.45 16.56
C VAL A 42 -7.04 -9.29 18.07
N GLY A 43 -7.14 -10.40 18.80
CA GLY A 43 -7.18 -10.38 20.26
C GLY A 43 -5.95 -9.68 20.86
N ASP A 44 -4.75 -10.04 20.40
CA ASP A 44 -3.50 -9.38 20.81
C ASP A 44 -3.54 -7.88 20.52
N PHE A 45 -3.95 -7.49 19.29
CA PHE A 45 -4.07 -6.08 18.93
C PHE A 45 -5.09 -5.33 19.80
N LEU A 46 -6.25 -5.92 20.11
CA LEU A 46 -7.27 -5.28 20.95
C LEU A 46 -6.76 -5.03 22.36
N LEU A 47 -6.02 -5.98 22.94
CA LEU A 47 -5.41 -5.80 24.25
C LEU A 47 -4.34 -4.72 24.24
N ASP A 48 -3.46 -4.70 23.23
CA ASP A 48 -2.46 -3.64 23.05
C ASP A 48 -3.11 -2.28 22.81
N TRP A 49 -4.22 -2.24 22.07
CA TRP A 49 -4.93 -0.99 21.78
C TRP A 49 -5.55 -0.36 23.00
N PHE A 50 -6.15 -1.17 23.89
CA PHE A 50 -6.87 -0.69 25.06
C PHE A 50 -6.05 -0.74 26.36
N ASP A 51 -4.75 -1.07 26.28
CA ASP A 51 -3.86 -1.00 27.42
C ASP A 51 -3.54 0.46 27.82
N HIS A 52 -2.68 0.65 28.82
CA HIS A 52 -2.32 1.96 29.37
C HIS A 52 -1.23 2.70 28.56
N HIS A 53 -0.59 2.06 27.57
CA HIS A 53 0.43 2.70 26.76
C HIS A 53 -0.21 3.63 25.70
N SER A 54 0.44 4.75 25.40
CA SER A 54 0.00 5.67 24.33
C SER A 54 0.36 5.18 22.93
N TYR A 55 1.13 4.09 22.80
CA TYR A 55 1.65 3.55 21.54
C TYR A 55 1.39 2.05 21.41
N ILE A 56 1.51 1.57 20.18
CA ILE A 56 1.60 0.14 19.87
C ILE A 56 2.95 -0.16 19.21
N GLU A 57 3.44 -1.38 19.38
CA GLU A 57 4.68 -1.85 18.73
C GLU A 57 4.35 -2.60 17.45
N ILE A 58 5.07 -2.25 16.37
CA ILE A 58 4.87 -2.83 15.05
C ILE A 58 6.20 -3.29 14.49
N HIS A 59 6.22 -4.51 13.93
CA HIS A 59 7.36 -5.02 13.19
C HIS A 59 7.26 -4.58 11.73
N THR A 60 8.25 -3.83 11.24
CA THR A 60 8.32 -3.47 9.82
C THR A 60 8.85 -4.65 9.02
N SER A 61 8.35 -4.84 7.80
CA SER A 61 8.81 -5.90 6.90
C SER A 61 10.24 -5.68 6.34
N GLY A 62 10.93 -4.62 6.78
CA GLY A 62 12.31 -4.24 6.42
C GLY A 62 12.70 -4.54 4.97
N THR A 63 12.85 -3.51 4.15
CA THR A 63 13.41 -3.66 2.78
C THR A 63 14.90 -3.97 2.78
N THR A 64 15.55 -3.92 3.95
CA THR A 64 17.01 -4.03 4.12
C THR A 64 17.44 -5.20 5.02
N GLY A 65 16.56 -6.16 5.35
CA GLY A 65 16.93 -7.36 6.10
C GLY A 65 16.09 -7.62 7.35
N LYS A 66 16.61 -7.35 8.55
CA LYS A 66 15.90 -7.72 9.80
C LYS A 66 14.71 -6.80 10.06
N PRO A 67 13.54 -7.35 10.46
CA PRO A 67 12.40 -6.56 10.89
C PRO A 67 12.81 -5.59 12.01
N LYS A 68 12.47 -4.31 11.85
CA LYS A 68 12.67 -3.32 12.90
C LYS A 68 11.38 -3.18 13.71
N LEU A 69 11.52 -3.17 15.03
CA LEU A 69 10.43 -2.81 15.93
C LEU A 69 10.32 -1.29 15.96
N ILE A 70 9.14 -0.77 15.66
CA ILE A 70 8.83 0.66 15.77
C ILE A 70 7.65 0.87 16.69
N ARG A 71 7.63 2.01 17.37
CA ARG A 71 6.50 2.48 18.17
C ARG A 71 5.68 3.47 17.38
N VAL A 72 4.37 3.25 17.37
CA VAL A 72 3.41 4.11 16.69
C VAL A 72 2.41 4.62 17.72
N GLU A 73 2.29 5.94 17.81
CA GLU A 73 1.37 6.57 18.74
C GLU A 73 -0.09 6.27 18.37
N LYS A 74 -0.87 5.79 19.35
CA LYS A 74 -2.29 5.46 19.16
C LYS A 74 -3.09 6.67 18.69
N GLN A 75 -2.77 7.87 19.23
CA GLN A 75 -3.45 9.09 18.82
C GLN A 75 -3.17 9.46 17.35
N ALA A 76 -1.97 9.21 16.86
CA ALA A 76 -1.64 9.41 15.44
C ALA A 76 -2.41 8.42 14.53
N MET A 77 -2.64 7.18 14.99
CA MET A 77 -3.52 6.22 14.29
C MET A 77 -4.98 6.69 14.25
N VAL A 78 -5.49 7.29 15.34
CA VAL A 78 -6.82 7.91 15.38
C VAL A 78 -6.91 9.04 14.35
N ASN A 79 -5.91 9.93 14.33
CA ASN A 79 -5.88 11.05 13.40
C ASN A 79 -5.84 10.59 11.93
N SER A 80 -5.11 9.51 11.64
CA SER A 80 -5.09 8.88 10.32
C SER A 80 -6.44 8.26 9.95
N ALA A 81 -7.15 7.65 10.91
CA ALA A 81 -8.48 7.09 10.68
C ALA A 81 -9.49 8.19 10.36
N LEU A 82 -9.45 9.31 11.08
CA LEU A 82 -10.30 10.49 10.82
C LEU A 82 -10.03 11.08 9.44
N ALA A 83 -8.74 11.29 9.08
CA ALA A 83 -8.38 11.78 7.75
C ALA A 83 -8.85 10.84 6.63
N THR A 84 -8.81 9.52 6.86
CA THR A 84 -9.37 8.53 5.93
C THR A 84 -10.89 8.67 5.83
N GLY A 85 -11.58 8.84 6.96
CA GLY A 85 -13.03 9.05 7.02
C GLY A 85 -13.47 10.27 6.22
N ASP A 86 -12.80 11.39 6.45
CA ASP A 86 -13.08 12.66 5.75
C ASP A 86 -12.79 12.55 4.24
N PHE A 87 -11.67 11.95 3.86
CA PHE A 87 -11.28 11.84 2.45
C PHE A 87 -12.19 10.93 1.62
N PHE A 88 -12.65 9.84 2.23
CA PHE A 88 -13.50 8.85 1.55
C PHE A 88 -14.99 8.99 1.90
N ASP A 89 -15.43 10.04 2.56
CA ASP A 89 -16.80 10.23 3.03
C ASP A 89 -17.35 8.95 3.70
N LEU A 90 -16.69 8.53 4.77
CA LEU A 90 -17.12 7.39 5.57
C LEU A 90 -17.87 7.89 6.80
N PHE A 91 -19.07 7.40 6.99
CA PHE A 91 -19.97 7.80 8.05
C PHE A 91 -20.28 6.64 8.99
N PRO A 92 -20.72 6.91 10.23
CA PRO A 92 -21.22 5.86 11.11
C PRO A 92 -22.21 4.95 10.40
N GLU A 93 -22.19 3.67 10.74
CA GLU A 93 -23.00 2.59 10.16
C GLU A 93 -22.66 2.23 8.70
N ASN A 94 -21.68 2.89 8.05
CA ASN A 94 -21.21 2.38 6.77
C ASN A 94 -20.66 0.97 6.93
N LYS A 95 -21.08 0.08 6.04
CA LYS A 95 -20.67 -1.32 6.04
C LYS A 95 -19.25 -1.45 5.49
N ALA A 96 -18.35 -2.04 6.28
CA ALA A 96 -16.95 -2.19 5.90
C ALA A 96 -16.47 -3.64 5.95
N LEU A 97 -15.66 -4.05 4.97
CA LEU A 97 -15.01 -5.36 4.99
C LEU A 97 -13.60 -5.26 5.55
N HIS A 98 -13.31 -6.03 6.59
CA HIS A 98 -11.96 -6.26 7.09
C HIS A 98 -11.46 -7.66 6.72
N CYS A 99 -10.51 -7.71 5.78
CA CYS A 99 -9.95 -8.95 5.22
C CYS A 99 -8.41 -8.96 5.19
N LEU A 100 -7.77 -7.99 5.86
CA LEU A 100 -6.31 -7.88 5.94
C LEU A 100 -5.79 -8.51 7.24
N PRO A 101 -4.59 -9.13 7.24
CA PRO A 101 -4.01 -9.68 8.46
C PRO A 101 -3.71 -8.58 9.50
N THR A 102 -4.29 -8.69 10.69
CA THR A 102 -4.14 -7.70 11.78
C THR A 102 -2.74 -7.66 12.40
N LYS A 103 -1.90 -8.67 12.13
CA LYS A 103 -0.47 -8.60 12.48
C LYS A 103 0.28 -7.46 11.77
N TYR A 104 -0.23 -6.95 10.66
CA TYR A 104 0.32 -5.82 9.93
C TYR A 104 -0.47 -4.53 10.20
N ILE A 105 0.21 -3.39 10.01
CA ILE A 105 -0.40 -2.08 10.28
C ILE A 105 -1.70 -1.84 9.48
N ALA A 106 -1.78 -2.31 8.24
CA ALA A 106 -2.97 -2.13 7.41
C ALA A 106 -4.22 -2.80 8.01
N GLY A 107 -4.07 -4.03 8.56
CA GLY A 107 -5.15 -4.71 9.27
C GLY A 107 -5.52 -4.00 10.58
N LYS A 108 -4.52 -3.59 11.39
CA LYS A 108 -4.75 -2.80 12.62
C LYS A 108 -5.52 -1.52 12.32
N MET A 109 -5.14 -0.80 11.27
CA MET A 109 -5.81 0.45 10.88
C MET A 109 -7.25 0.29 10.42
N MET A 110 -7.64 -0.88 9.90
CA MET A 110 -9.06 -1.14 9.60
C MET A 110 -9.89 -1.19 10.88
N PHE A 111 -9.40 -1.83 11.95
CA PHE A 111 -10.06 -1.80 13.26
C PHE A 111 -10.14 -0.39 13.83
N VAL A 112 -9.03 0.38 13.78
CA VAL A 112 -9.03 1.78 14.27
C VAL A 112 -10.06 2.61 13.51
N ARG A 113 -10.16 2.48 12.18
CA ARG A 113 -11.22 3.12 11.40
C ARG A 113 -12.62 2.69 11.86
N GLY A 114 -12.81 1.38 12.12
CA GLY A 114 -14.06 0.85 12.66
C GLY A 114 -14.45 1.53 13.96
N PHE A 115 -13.53 1.55 14.94
CA PHE A 115 -13.79 2.14 16.26
C PHE A 115 -14.12 3.62 16.19
N ILE A 116 -13.30 4.37 15.46
CA ILE A 116 -13.35 5.84 15.48
C ILE A 116 -14.49 6.37 14.60
N LEU A 117 -14.72 5.76 13.44
CA LEU A 117 -15.74 6.21 12.49
C LEU A 117 -17.10 5.57 12.71
N GLY A 118 -17.21 4.56 13.61
CA GLY A 118 -18.46 3.86 13.87
C GLY A 118 -18.94 2.97 12.75
N LEU A 119 -18.00 2.28 12.06
CA LEU A 119 -18.36 1.42 10.94
C LEU A 119 -19.03 0.12 11.40
N ASP A 120 -19.95 -0.41 10.58
CA ASP A 120 -20.48 -1.77 10.70
C ASP A 120 -19.51 -2.71 9.95
N MET A 121 -18.60 -3.34 10.67
CA MET A 121 -17.47 -4.05 10.11
C MET A 121 -17.68 -5.56 10.10
N ASP A 122 -17.66 -6.16 8.91
CA ASP A 122 -17.53 -7.61 8.78
C ASP A 122 -16.04 -7.98 8.77
N PHE A 123 -15.68 -8.88 9.67
CA PHE A 123 -14.35 -9.40 9.84
C PHE A 123 -14.28 -10.83 9.34
N VAL A 124 -13.43 -11.08 8.35
CA VAL A 124 -13.25 -12.38 7.71
C VAL A 124 -11.80 -12.85 7.76
N ALA A 125 -11.59 -14.15 7.70
CA ALA A 125 -10.24 -14.71 7.62
C ALA A 125 -9.47 -14.13 6.42
N PRO A 126 -8.25 -13.62 6.62
CA PRO A 126 -7.41 -13.14 5.53
C PRO A 126 -7.12 -14.25 4.53
N SER A 127 -7.49 -14.01 3.28
CA SER A 127 -7.27 -14.93 2.18
C SER A 127 -6.91 -14.16 0.92
N SER A 128 -6.46 -14.86 -0.12
CA SER A 128 -6.22 -14.25 -1.43
C SER A 128 -7.52 -13.90 -2.18
N HIS A 129 -8.67 -14.41 -1.74
CA HIS A 129 -10.00 -14.16 -2.34
C HIS A 129 -11.03 -13.93 -1.22
N PRO A 130 -10.98 -12.79 -0.52
CA PRO A 130 -11.78 -12.55 0.69
C PRO A 130 -13.29 -12.38 0.43
N LEU A 131 -13.69 -12.10 -0.81
CA LEU A 131 -15.08 -11.91 -1.22
C LEU A 131 -15.70 -13.20 -1.85
N LEU A 132 -14.98 -14.32 -1.89
CA LEU A 132 -15.49 -15.55 -2.46
C LEU A 132 -16.79 -15.98 -1.76
N ASN A 133 -17.87 -16.18 -2.53
CA ASN A 133 -19.21 -16.53 -2.04
C ASN A 133 -19.82 -15.51 -1.07
N ASN A 134 -19.44 -14.23 -1.20
CA ASN A 134 -19.95 -13.15 -0.36
C ASN A 134 -20.68 -12.09 -1.21
N ASP A 135 -22.00 -12.06 -1.12
CA ASP A 135 -22.86 -11.14 -1.85
C ASP A 135 -23.22 -9.86 -1.04
N THR A 136 -22.60 -9.70 0.14
CA THR A 136 -22.82 -8.54 0.99
C THR A 136 -22.34 -7.26 0.29
N LYS A 137 -23.13 -6.21 0.38
CA LYS A 137 -22.76 -4.89 -0.14
C LYS A 137 -21.97 -4.13 0.91
N TYR A 138 -20.79 -3.68 0.52
CA TYR A 138 -19.91 -2.89 1.36
C TYR A 138 -19.77 -1.46 0.86
N ASP A 139 -19.78 -0.50 1.78
CA ASP A 139 -19.46 0.88 1.49
C ASP A 139 -17.97 1.11 1.34
N PHE A 140 -17.16 0.33 2.10
CA PHE A 140 -15.71 0.47 2.14
C PHE A 140 -14.98 -0.86 2.33
N ALA A 141 -13.85 -1.03 1.66
CA ALA A 141 -12.91 -2.13 1.88
C ALA A 141 -11.46 -1.68 1.64
N ALA A 142 -10.52 -2.40 2.25
CA ALA A 142 -9.09 -2.25 2.00
C ALA A 142 -8.50 -3.60 1.61
N MET A 143 -7.72 -3.64 0.52
CA MET A 143 -7.14 -4.87 -0.02
C MET A 143 -5.72 -4.64 -0.52
N VAL A 144 -4.97 -5.74 -0.67
CA VAL A 144 -3.74 -5.75 -1.48
C VAL A 144 -4.09 -6.07 -2.95
N PRO A 145 -3.22 -5.76 -3.93
CA PRO A 145 -3.52 -6.00 -5.36
C PRO A 145 -3.93 -7.43 -5.68
N LEU A 146 -3.30 -8.43 -5.05
CA LEU A 146 -3.66 -9.84 -5.25
C LEU A 146 -5.10 -10.15 -4.84
N GLN A 147 -5.55 -9.62 -3.70
CA GLN A 147 -6.94 -9.78 -3.24
C GLN A 147 -7.92 -9.10 -4.20
N ALA A 148 -7.62 -7.88 -4.63
CA ALA A 148 -8.44 -7.16 -5.60
C ALA A 148 -8.51 -7.91 -6.95
N GLN A 149 -7.39 -8.46 -7.43
CA GLN A 149 -7.34 -9.24 -8.68
C GLN A 149 -8.20 -10.49 -8.61
N ASN A 150 -8.16 -11.21 -7.49
CA ASN A 150 -8.92 -12.45 -7.35
C ASN A 150 -10.42 -12.20 -7.08
N SER A 151 -10.79 -11.01 -6.61
CA SER A 151 -12.18 -10.64 -6.26
C SER A 151 -12.86 -9.75 -7.30
N LEU A 152 -12.34 -9.64 -8.53
CA LEU A 152 -12.85 -8.71 -9.55
C LEU A 152 -14.36 -8.83 -9.80
N LYS A 153 -14.93 -10.03 -9.74
CA LYS A 153 -16.35 -10.26 -9.95
C LYS A 153 -17.21 -9.74 -8.80
N GLU A 154 -16.76 -9.98 -7.58
CA GLU A 154 -17.46 -9.63 -6.35
C GLU A 154 -17.28 -8.15 -5.97
N LEU A 155 -16.23 -7.51 -6.48
CA LEU A 155 -15.97 -6.09 -6.22
C LEU A 155 -17.11 -5.16 -6.65
N VAL A 156 -18.00 -5.57 -7.55
CA VAL A 156 -19.22 -4.82 -7.89
C VAL A 156 -20.10 -4.54 -6.67
N ASN A 157 -19.95 -5.32 -5.59
CA ASN A 157 -20.64 -5.14 -4.33
C ASN A 157 -19.91 -4.19 -3.35
N VAL A 158 -18.76 -3.62 -3.75
CA VAL A 158 -18.00 -2.68 -2.92
C VAL A 158 -18.09 -1.28 -3.53
N LYS A 159 -18.54 -0.28 -2.78
CA LYS A 159 -18.66 1.10 -3.29
C LYS A 159 -17.29 1.79 -3.43
N LYS A 160 -16.46 1.69 -2.38
CA LYS A 160 -15.13 2.33 -2.31
C LYS A 160 -14.12 1.28 -1.85
N LEU A 161 -13.06 1.09 -2.65
CA LEU A 161 -11.97 0.17 -2.36
C LEU A 161 -10.66 0.95 -2.35
N ILE A 162 -9.90 0.84 -1.26
CA ILE A 162 -8.50 1.26 -1.25
C ILE A 162 -7.58 0.05 -1.46
N VAL A 163 -6.60 0.21 -2.33
CA VAL A 163 -5.62 -0.83 -2.65
C VAL A 163 -4.22 -0.29 -2.38
N GLY A 164 -3.46 -1.03 -1.57
CA GLY A 164 -2.12 -0.60 -1.16
C GLY A 164 -1.17 -1.76 -0.91
N GLY A 165 0.00 -1.44 -0.37
CA GLY A 165 1.08 -2.38 -0.08
C GLY A 165 2.11 -2.48 -1.20
N VAL A 166 1.68 -2.67 -2.44
CA VAL A 166 2.54 -2.61 -3.64
C VAL A 166 1.80 -1.89 -4.77
N LYS A 167 2.55 -1.38 -5.76
CA LYS A 167 1.98 -0.70 -6.94
C LYS A 167 1.02 -1.64 -7.68
N ILE A 168 -0.14 -1.12 -8.07
CA ILE A 168 -1.08 -1.83 -8.93
C ILE A 168 -0.48 -1.89 -10.34
N ASN A 169 -0.36 -3.08 -10.91
CA ASN A 169 0.08 -3.23 -12.29
C ASN A 169 -1.00 -2.75 -13.26
N LYS A 170 -0.58 -2.34 -14.45
CA LYS A 170 -1.46 -1.70 -15.43
C LYS A 170 -2.60 -2.61 -15.89
N ALA A 171 -2.34 -3.91 -16.08
CA ALA A 171 -3.37 -4.87 -16.49
C ALA A 171 -4.48 -5.04 -15.44
N LEU A 172 -4.13 -4.96 -14.14
CA LEU A 172 -5.12 -4.96 -13.07
C LEU A 172 -5.84 -3.61 -13.00
N ALA A 173 -5.11 -2.49 -13.14
CA ALA A 173 -5.70 -1.15 -13.13
C ALA A 173 -6.79 -1.01 -14.20
N GLU A 174 -6.54 -1.44 -15.44
CA GLU A 174 -7.51 -1.43 -16.54
C GLU A 174 -8.78 -2.24 -16.23
N LYS A 175 -8.65 -3.39 -15.56
CA LYS A 175 -9.80 -4.19 -15.14
C LYS A 175 -10.59 -3.51 -14.01
N LEU A 176 -9.89 -2.92 -13.04
CA LEU A 176 -10.51 -2.22 -11.93
C LEU A 176 -11.23 -0.94 -12.38
N GLU A 177 -10.71 -0.24 -13.39
CA GLU A 177 -11.32 0.96 -13.96
C GLU A 177 -12.69 0.69 -14.60
N GLN A 178 -12.90 -0.53 -15.12
CA GLN A 178 -14.17 -0.93 -15.73
C GLN A 178 -15.28 -1.26 -14.70
N LEU A 179 -14.94 -1.34 -13.41
CA LEU A 179 -15.91 -1.67 -12.38
C LEU A 179 -16.71 -0.44 -11.93
N PRO A 180 -17.95 -0.64 -11.44
CA PRO A 180 -18.72 0.44 -10.79
C PRO A 180 -18.10 0.90 -9.47
N THR A 181 -17.23 0.11 -8.89
CA THR A 181 -16.48 0.35 -7.66
C THR A 181 -15.50 1.51 -7.83
N LYS A 182 -15.53 2.47 -6.93
CA LYS A 182 -14.50 3.51 -6.89
C LYS A 182 -13.23 2.94 -6.25
N VAL A 183 -12.25 2.57 -7.08
CA VAL A 183 -10.99 1.99 -6.61
C VAL A 183 -9.92 3.08 -6.53
N TYR A 184 -9.19 3.10 -5.41
CA TYR A 184 -8.11 4.05 -5.16
C TYR A 184 -6.81 3.32 -4.84
N GLU A 185 -5.74 3.68 -5.54
CA GLU A 185 -4.37 3.32 -5.15
C GLU A 185 -3.92 4.26 -4.04
N THR A 186 -3.31 3.72 -2.99
CA THR A 186 -2.87 4.51 -1.83
C THR A 186 -1.36 4.69 -1.82
N TYR A 187 -0.90 5.85 -1.36
CA TYR A 187 0.50 6.17 -1.13
C TYR A 187 0.74 6.42 0.36
N GLY A 188 1.74 5.74 0.90
CA GLY A 188 2.15 5.87 2.29
C GLY A 188 3.30 4.92 2.62
N MET A 189 3.85 5.08 3.80
CA MET A 189 4.98 4.31 4.32
C MET A 189 4.83 4.08 5.82
N THR A 190 5.78 3.39 6.42
CA THR A 190 5.75 3.11 7.87
C THR A 190 5.83 4.39 8.68
N GLU A 191 6.62 5.34 8.22
CA GLU A 191 6.84 6.65 8.84
C GLU A 191 5.57 7.52 8.84
N THR A 192 4.67 7.27 7.91
CA THR A 192 3.35 7.91 7.85
C THR A 192 2.24 7.04 8.47
N ILE A 193 2.59 5.96 9.19
CA ILE A 193 1.69 4.97 9.79
C ILE A 193 0.95 4.17 8.71
N THR A 194 0.26 4.88 7.83
CA THR A 194 -0.53 4.32 6.73
C THR A 194 -0.52 5.32 5.56
N HIS A 195 -1.49 5.24 4.66
CA HIS A 195 -1.55 6.13 3.53
C HIS A 195 -1.81 7.59 3.93
N ILE A 196 -1.12 8.49 3.26
CA ILE A 196 -1.29 9.97 3.39
C ILE A 196 -1.83 10.58 2.11
N ALA A 197 -1.90 9.80 1.05
CA ALA A 197 -2.48 10.23 -0.22
C ALA A 197 -3.14 9.04 -0.91
N ALA A 198 -4.08 9.34 -1.80
CA ALA A 198 -4.73 8.36 -2.66
C ALA A 198 -5.00 8.95 -4.04
N LYS A 199 -4.99 8.09 -5.07
CA LYS A 199 -5.44 8.45 -6.42
C LYS A 199 -6.47 7.44 -6.90
N LYS A 200 -7.52 7.91 -7.53
CA LYS A 200 -8.48 7.02 -8.18
C LYS A 200 -7.79 6.31 -9.36
N ILE A 201 -8.11 5.05 -9.57
CA ILE A 201 -7.63 4.33 -10.75
C ILE A 201 -8.07 5.06 -12.02
N GLY A 202 -7.16 5.21 -12.99
CA GLY A 202 -7.33 6.05 -14.20
C GLY A 202 -6.79 7.47 -14.04
N GLU A 203 -6.54 7.94 -12.82
CA GLU A 203 -5.88 9.23 -12.56
C GLU A 203 -4.36 9.07 -12.43
N ASN A 204 -3.61 10.14 -12.75
CA ASN A 204 -2.15 10.11 -12.66
C ASN A 204 -1.62 10.65 -11.33
N ALA A 205 -2.34 11.61 -10.72
CA ALA A 205 -1.88 12.30 -9.53
C ALA A 205 -2.51 11.74 -8.25
N PHE A 206 -1.70 11.59 -7.22
CA PHE A 206 -2.16 11.35 -5.86
C PHE A 206 -2.65 12.66 -5.23
N THR A 207 -3.79 12.63 -4.59
CA THR A 207 -4.32 13.72 -3.76
C THR A 207 -4.03 13.40 -2.30
N VAL A 208 -3.46 14.36 -1.56
CA VAL A 208 -3.15 14.18 -0.13
C VAL A 208 -4.41 14.16 0.72
N LEU A 209 -4.37 13.45 1.83
CA LEU A 209 -5.42 13.41 2.83
C LEU A 209 -5.47 14.73 3.63
N PRO A 210 -6.59 15.03 4.29
CA PRO A 210 -6.69 16.20 5.17
C PRO A 210 -5.56 16.28 6.22
N ASN A 211 -5.08 17.48 6.48
CA ASN A 211 -3.99 17.79 7.42
C ASN A 211 -2.61 17.26 7.00
N VAL A 212 -2.42 16.94 5.73
CA VAL A 212 -1.12 16.65 5.13
C VAL A 212 -0.78 17.77 4.16
N THR A 213 0.43 18.28 4.24
CA THR A 213 1.02 19.19 3.24
C THR A 213 2.27 18.57 2.65
N ILE A 214 2.56 18.92 1.40
CA ILE A 214 3.66 18.34 0.64
C ILE A 214 4.51 19.43 0.01
N SER A 215 5.80 19.14 -0.12
CA SER A 215 6.79 19.89 -0.89
C SER A 215 7.79 18.90 -1.49
N TYR A 216 8.83 19.38 -2.11
CA TYR A 216 9.97 18.56 -2.56
C TYR A 216 11.29 19.19 -2.09
N ASP A 217 12.32 18.36 -1.94
CA ASP A 217 13.68 18.76 -1.64
C ASP A 217 14.46 19.17 -2.91
N ASP A 218 15.75 19.52 -2.74
CA ASP A 218 16.65 19.90 -3.85
C ASP A 218 16.85 18.78 -4.89
N ASN A 219 16.50 17.55 -4.56
CA ASN A 219 16.58 16.38 -5.46
C ASN A 219 15.23 16.05 -6.11
N ASN A 220 14.20 16.85 -5.91
CA ASN A 220 12.80 16.60 -6.28
C ASN A 220 12.20 15.36 -5.58
N CYS A 221 12.71 15.00 -4.40
CA CYS A 221 12.11 13.98 -3.57
C CYS A 221 10.98 14.56 -2.73
N LEU A 222 9.90 13.78 -2.57
CA LEU A 222 8.72 14.20 -1.80
C LEU A 222 9.09 14.45 -0.33
N VAL A 223 8.69 15.59 0.17
CA VAL A 223 8.74 15.98 1.58
C VAL A 223 7.32 16.09 2.10
N ILE A 224 7.04 15.37 3.20
CA ILE A 224 5.71 15.26 3.80
C ILE A 224 5.72 15.92 5.16
N HIS A 225 4.78 16.83 5.38
CA HIS A 225 4.51 17.41 6.68
C HIS A 225 3.09 17.03 7.11
N ALA A 226 2.99 16.15 8.10
CA ALA A 226 1.73 15.59 8.61
C ALA A 226 1.71 15.68 10.15
N PRO A 227 1.56 16.88 10.75
CA PRO A 227 1.80 17.14 12.17
C PRO A 227 0.81 16.42 13.11
N ARG A 228 -0.27 15.85 12.58
CA ARG A 228 -1.19 15.00 13.34
C ARG A 228 -0.77 13.52 13.35
N ILE A 229 0.24 13.15 12.54
CA ILE A 229 0.72 11.77 12.37
C ILE A 229 2.15 11.63 12.91
N SER A 230 3.01 12.60 12.61
CA SER A 230 4.42 12.64 13.02
C SER A 230 4.81 14.07 13.36
N ASP A 231 5.56 14.25 14.45
CA ASP A 231 6.13 15.55 14.81
C ASP A 231 7.26 15.95 13.85
N ASP A 232 7.91 14.96 13.23
CA ASP A 232 9.00 15.18 12.28
C ASP A 232 8.48 15.37 10.86
N VAL A 233 9.17 16.22 10.10
CA VAL A 233 9.01 16.31 8.65
C VAL A 233 9.65 15.08 8.01
N ILE A 234 8.90 14.37 7.18
CA ILE A 234 9.34 13.14 6.54
C ILE A 234 9.92 13.46 5.17
N VAL A 235 11.23 13.32 5.00
CA VAL A 235 11.92 13.43 3.72
C VAL A 235 12.02 12.03 3.12
N THR A 236 11.45 11.85 1.94
CA THR A 236 11.41 10.55 1.26
C THR A 236 12.52 10.41 0.23
N ASN A 237 12.69 9.21 -0.31
CA ASN A 237 13.50 8.93 -1.50
C ASN A 237 12.64 8.81 -2.77
N ASP A 238 11.42 9.29 -2.73
CA ASP A 238 10.45 9.17 -3.81
C ASP A 238 10.43 10.43 -4.67
N LEU A 239 10.88 10.31 -5.91
CA LEU A 239 10.88 11.37 -6.90
C LEU A 239 9.44 11.70 -7.30
N VAL A 240 9.09 12.97 -7.27
CA VAL A 240 7.75 13.44 -7.60
C VAL A 240 7.74 14.67 -8.49
N GLN A 241 6.61 14.86 -9.14
CA GLN A 241 6.24 16.12 -9.76
C GLN A 241 5.01 16.66 -9.04
N LEU A 242 5.12 17.81 -8.37
CA LEU A 242 3.97 18.48 -7.80
C LEU A 242 3.07 19.03 -8.92
N VAL A 243 1.78 18.71 -8.84
CA VAL A 243 0.75 19.27 -9.73
C VAL A 243 0.21 20.56 -9.13
N ASN A 244 0.00 20.55 -7.81
CA ASN A 244 -0.39 21.71 -7.00
C ASN A 244 -0.03 21.42 -5.53
N GLU A 245 -0.45 22.28 -4.60
CA GLU A 245 -0.18 22.15 -3.17
C GLU A 245 -0.71 20.86 -2.51
N ASN A 246 -1.68 20.19 -3.13
CA ASN A 246 -2.36 19.01 -2.60
C ASN A 246 -2.24 17.78 -3.49
N GLN A 247 -1.51 17.88 -4.62
CA GLN A 247 -1.43 16.77 -5.57
C GLN A 247 -0.01 16.60 -6.12
N PHE A 248 0.40 15.34 -6.26
CA PHE A 248 1.67 14.97 -6.87
C PHE A 248 1.57 13.73 -7.74
N VAL A 249 2.44 13.64 -8.74
CA VAL A 249 2.68 12.44 -9.55
C VAL A 249 3.94 11.77 -9.03
N PHE A 250 3.85 10.49 -8.70
CA PHE A 250 5.01 9.66 -8.36
C PHE A 250 5.76 9.28 -9.64
N LEU A 251 7.06 9.59 -9.71
CA LEU A 251 7.89 9.33 -10.89
C LEU A 251 8.77 8.09 -10.71
N GLY A 252 9.23 7.81 -9.49
CA GLY A 252 10.13 6.70 -9.19
C GLY A 252 10.89 6.93 -7.88
N ARG A 253 11.95 6.16 -7.67
CA ARG A 253 12.80 6.31 -6.48
C ARG A 253 14.18 6.80 -6.87
N ILE A 254 14.71 7.76 -6.10
CA ILE A 254 16.06 8.30 -6.32
C ILE A 254 17.13 7.19 -6.22
N ASP A 255 16.92 6.22 -5.33
CA ASP A 255 17.79 5.06 -5.13
C ASP A 255 17.87 4.13 -6.35
N ASN A 256 16.89 4.20 -7.25
CA ASN A 256 16.79 3.37 -8.45
C ASN A 256 17.30 4.08 -9.70
N ILE A 257 17.63 5.37 -9.63
CA ILE A 257 18.14 6.11 -10.80
C ILE A 257 19.35 5.41 -11.37
N ILE A 258 19.34 5.20 -12.70
CA ILE A 258 20.43 4.62 -13.46
C ILE A 258 21.20 5.76 -14.13
N ASN A 259 22.52 5.83 -13.88
CA ASN A 259 23.39 6.84 -14.51
C ASN A 259 24.13 6.18 -15.70
N SER A 260 23.52 6.25 -16.86
CA SER A 260 24.06 5.62 -18.09
C SER A 260 24.64 6.64 -19.02
N GLY A 261 25.97 6.70 -19.14
CA GLY A 261 26.68 7.62 -20.01
C GLY A 261 26.40 9.11 -19.71
N GLY A 262 26.22 9.45 -18.41
CA GLY A 262 25.88 10.81 -17.96
C GLY A 262 24.39 11.16 -18.03
N ILE A 263 23.54 10.24 -18.45
CA ILE A 263 22.08 10.42 -18.50
C ILE A 263 21.45 9.73 -17.32
N LYS A 264 20.63 10.47 -16.56
CA LYS A 264 19.83 9.93 -15.46
C LYS A 264 18.53 9.34 -16.01
N LEU A 265 18.35 8.03 -15.84
CA LEU A 265 17.16 7.30 -16.26
C LEU A 265 16.37 6.86 -15.02
N ILE A 266 15.05 7.03 -15.05
CA ILE A 266 14.15 6.62 -13.97
C ILE A 266 13.51 5.29 -14.38
N PRO A 267 13.89 4.15 -13.77
CA PRO A 267 13.43 2.82 -14.16
C PRO A 267 11.91 2.69 -14.17
N GLU A 268 11.24 3.25 -13.17
CA GLU A 268 9.79 3.15 -13.01
C GLU A 268 9.03 3.75 -14.21
N GLN A 269 9.54 4.82 -14.83
CA GLN A 269 8.96 5.41 -16.03
C GLN A 269 9.15 4.53 -17.26
N ILE A 270 10.32 3.91 -17.38
CA ILE A 270 10.62 2.98 -18.48
C ILE A 270 9.74 1.72 -18.35
N GLU A 271 9.61 1.20 -17.11
CA GLU A 271 8.73 0.07 -16.81
C GLU A 271 7.28 0.35 -17.17
N GLU A 272 6.80 1.58 -16.94
CA GLU A 272 5.43 1.98 -17.29
C GLU A 272 5.20 1.97 -18.81
N LYS A 273 6.18 2.42 -19.61
CA LYS A 273 6.13 2.35 -21.08
C LYS A 273 6.13 0.90 -21.59
N LEU A 274 6.77 -0.03 -20.87
CA LEU A 274 6.88 -1.45 -21.22
C LEU A 274 5.74 -2.32 -20.70
N ALA A 275 4.96 -1.85 -19.71
CA ALA A 275 3.99 -2.66 -18.98
C ALA A 275 2.92 -3.36 -19.84
N HIS A 276 2.58 -2.80 -21.02
CA HIS A 276 1.63 -3.44 -21.97
C HIS A 276 2.27 -4.39 -22.98
N LYS A 277 3.60 -4.41 -23.03
CA LYS A 277 4.35 -5.15 -24.04
C LYS A 277 4.92 -6.44 -23.49
N ILE A 278 5.09 -6.52 -22.17
CA ILE A 278 5.66 -7.67 -21.48
C ILE A 278 4.57 -8.27 -20.58
N GLY A 279 4.16 -9.51 -20.89
CA GLY A 279 3.08 -10.20 -20.19
C GLY A 279 3.47 -10.85 -18.88
N THR A 280 4.77 -10.90 -18.56
CA THR A 280 5.33 -11.48 -17.34
C THR A 280 5.85 -10.38 -16.42
N ARG A 281 6.25 -10.74 -15.20
CA ARG A 281 6.83 -9.78 -14.27
C ARG A 281 8.22 -9.39 -14.76
N PHE A 282 8.53 -8.11 -14.67
CA PHE A 282 9.83 -7.57 -15.06
C PHE A 282 10.18 -6.33 -14.26
N PHE A 283 11.43 -5.95 -14.30
CA PHE A 283 11.90 -4.64 -13.85
C PHE A 283 13.11 -4.18 -14.68
N VAL A 284 13.37 -2.88 -14.61
CA VAL A 284 14.51 -2.24 -15.24
C VAL A 284 15.53 -1.87 -14.16
N SER A 285 16.82 -2.05 -14.42
CA SER A 285 17.89 -1.71 -13.47
C SER A 285 19.18 -1.32 -14.18
N GLY A 286 20.11 -0.73 -13.42
CA GLY A 286 21.48 -0.50 -13.84
C GLY A 286 22.35 -1.72 -13.55
N LYS A 287 23.29 -2.04 -14.48
CA LYS A 287 24.37 -3.00 -14.28
C LYS A 287 25.69 -2.31 -14.58
N PRO A 288 26.75 -2.51 -13.80
CA PRO A 288 28.04 -1.88 -14.06
C PRO A 288 28.52 -2.09 -15.50
N ASP A 289 29.05 -1.03 -16.12
CA ASP A 289 29.56 -1.03 -17.49
C ASP A 289 30.77 -0.10 -17.58
N GLU A 290 31.86 -0.56 -18.19
CA GLU A 290 33.12 0.19 -18.25
C GLU A 290 33.01 1.51 -19.06
N ALA A 291 32.17 1.56 -20.09
CA ALA A 291 32.05 2.73 -20.94
C ALA A 291 30.96 3.71 -20.46
N LEU A 292 29.88 3.19 -19.88
CA LEU A 292 28.70 3.97 -19.51
C LEU A 292 28.59 4.25 -18.00
N GLY A 293 29.47 3.66 -17.18
CA GLY A 293 29.31 3.61 -15.74
C GLY A 293 28.26 2.57 -15.36
N GLU A 294 27.04 2.76 -15.82
CA GLU A 294 25.96 1.77 -15.73
C GLU A 294 25.29 1.61 -17.10
N LYS A 295 25.05 0.38 -17.52
CA LYS A 295 24.16 0.07 -18.64
C LYS A 295 22.77 -0.30 -18.14
N LEU A 296 21.75 0.17 -18.84
CA LEU A 296 20.37 -0.19 -18.57
C LEU A 296 20.09 -1.62 -19.00
N VAL A 297 19.56 -2.43 -18.09
CA VAL A 297 19.18 -3.83 -18.34
C VAL A 297 17.70 -4.03 -18.03
N LEU A 298 17.04 -4.88 -18.82
CA LEU A 298 15.68 -5.35 -18.58
C LEU A 298 15.76 -6.76 -17.98
N VAL A 299 15.16 -6.96 -16.81
CA VAL A 299 15.14 -8.26 -16.13
C VAL A 299 13.72 -8.81 -16.15
N ILE A 300 13.54 -10.00 -16.70
CA ILE A 300 12.24 -10.66 -16.90
C ILE A 300 12.20 -11.96 -16.08
N GLU A 301 11.10 -12.16 -15.36
CA GLU A 301 10.84 -13.40 -14.63
C GLU A 301 10.27 -14.45 -15.58
N GLY A 302 10.92 -15.61 -15.65
CA GLY A 302 10.51 -16.73 -16.48
C GLY A 302 11.65 -17.37 -17.27
N GLU A 303 11.30 -18.28 -18.16
CA GLU A 303 12.24 -18.94 -19.05
C GLU A 303 12.69 -18.01 -20.19
N LYS A 304 13.94 -18.19 -20.62
CA LYS A 304 14.50 -17.39 -21.72
C LYS A 304 13.74 -17.66 -23.01
N HIS A 305 13.33 -16.58 -23.66
CA HIS A 305 12.69 -16.60 -24.98
C HIS A 305 13.14 -15.38 -25.79
N ASP A 306 12.88 -15.40 -27.09
CA ASP A 306 13.18 -14.25 -27.96
C ASP A 306 12.23 -13.10 -27.68
N ILE A 307 12.78 -11.91 -27.53
CA ILE A 307 12.06 -10.67 -27.33
C ILE A 307 11.99 -9.91 -28.67
N ASP A 308 10.79 -9.58 -29.09
CA ASP A 308 10.57 -8.77 -30.28
C ASP A 308 10.97 -7.30 -30.01
N ASP A 309 11.95 -6.79 -30.75
CA ASP A 309 12.43 -5.41 -30.59
C ASP A 309 11.34 -4.33 -30.71
N ARG A 310 10.19 -4.67 -31.31
CA ARG A 310 9.02 -3.78 -31.40
C ARG A 310 8.46 -3.38 -30.05
N ILE A 311 8.69 -4.17 -28.99
CA ILE A 311 8.28 -3.79 -27.62
C ILE A 311 8.97 -2.50 -27.16
N PHE A 312 10.19 -2.23 -27.65
CA PHE A 312 10.99 -1.05 -27.31
C PHE A 312 10.67 0.19 -28.17
N ALA A 313 9.70 0.11 -29.09
CA ALA A 313 9.37 1.22 -29.99
C ALA A 313 8.87 2.49 -29.28
N ALA A 314 8.27 2.33 -28.08
CA ALA A 314 7.79 3.44 -27.26
C ALA A 314 8.87 4.09 -26.38
N LEU A 315 10.08 3.51 -26.37
CA LEU A 315 11.19 4.00 -25.57
C LEU A 315 12.05 4.99 -26.34
N ASP A 316 12.53 6.02 -25.64
CA ASP A 316 13.53 6.92 -26.20
C ASP A 316 14.86 6.19 -26.45
N LYS A 317 15.71 6.79 -27.27
CA LYS A 317 17.00 6.19 -27.68
C LYS A 317 17.84 5.70 -26.48
N TYR A 318 17.85 6.44 -25.38
CA TYR A 318 18.62 6.16 -24.19
C TYR A 318 17.93 5.23 -23.18
N GLU A 319 16.62 5.06 -23.30
CA GLU A 319 15.81 4.18 -22.46
C GLU A 319 15.79 2.73 -22.96
N LYS A 320 16.37 2.45 -24.13
CA LYS A 320 16.42 1.09 -24.66
C LYS A 320 17.42 0.24 -23.89
N PRO A 321 16.99 -0.89 -23.32
CA PRO A 321 17.87 -1.80 -22.61
C PRO A 321 19.04 -2.28 -23.52
N LYS A 322 20.23 -2.31 -22.95
CA LYS A 322 21.43 -2.87 -23.63
C LYS A 322 21.51 -4.37 -23.49
N GLU A 323 20.84 -4.92 -22.51
CA GLU A 323 20.83 -6.35 -22.22
C GLU A 323 19.44 -6.75 -21.68
N VAL A 324 18.93 -7.91 -22.09
CA VAL A 324 17.73 -8.55 -21.52
C VAL A 324 18.18 -9.80 -20.77
N ILE A 325 17.82 -9.87 -19.51
CA ILE A 325 18.19 -10.93 -18.59
C ILE A 325 16.94 -11.67 -18.15
N PHE A 326 16.96 -12.99 -18.19
CA PHE A 326 15.89 -13.84 -17.68
C PHE A 326 16.30 -14.49 -16.38
N VAL A 327 15.38 -14.48 -15.40
CA VAL A 327 15.55 -15.15 -14.12
C VAL A 327 14.34 -16.01 -13.83
N THR A 328 14.57 -17.19 -13.27
CA THR A 328 13.50 -18.13 -12.96
C THR A 328 12.48 -17.54 -11.98
N ARG A 329 12.96 -16.77 -10.98
CA ARG A 329 12.13 -16.12 -9.98
C ARG A 329 12.84 -14.91 -9.38
N PHE A 330 12.08 -13.82 -9.12
CA PHE A 330 12.59 -12.66 -8.40
C PHE A 330 12.77 -12.94 -6.92
N LYS A 331 13.79 -12.32 -6.31
CA LYS A 331 13.89 -12.22 -4.86
C LYS A 331 12.92 -11.15 -4.38
N GLU A 332 12.19 -11.46 -3.30
CA GLU A 332 11.12 -10.61 -2.79
C GLU A 332 11.16 -10.51 -1.27
N THR A 333 10.63 -9.40 -0.78
CA THR A 333 10.29 -9.26 0.64
C THR A 333 9.08 -10.15 1.00
N GLY A 334 8.84 -10.38 2.29
CA GLY A 334 7.64 -11.09 2.76
C GLY A 334 6.30 -10.43 2.36
N SER A 335 6.33 -9.17 1.93
CA SER A 335 5.18 -8.43 1.39
C SER A 335 5.07 -8.47 -0.15
N GLY A 336 5.94 -9.22 -0.85
CA GLY A 336 5.93 -9.36 -2.30
C GLY A 336 6.60 -8.22 -3.08
N LYS A 337 7.39 -7.36 -2.42
CA LYS A 337 8.16 -6.30 -3.08
C LYS A 337 9.44 -6.88 -3.67
N ILE A 338 9.70 -6.61 -4.96
CA ILE A 338 10.90 -7.10 -5.66
C ILE A 338 12.16 -6.44 -5.09
N LEU A 339 13.14 -7.27 -4.75
CA LEU A 339 14.49 -6.89 -4.31
C LEU A 339 15.40 -6.88 -5.54
N ARG A 340 15.42 -5.75 -6.28
CA ARG A 340 16.09 -5.62 -7.58
C ARG A 340 17.59 -5.93 -7.52
N LYS A 341 18.31 -5.32 -6.56
CA LYS A 341 19.76 -5.52 -6.38
C LYS A 341 20.08 -6.98 -6.07
N GLU A 342 19.39 -7.55 -5.09
CA GLU A 342 19.60 -8.94 -4.67
C GLU A 342 19.24 -9.94 -5.78
N THR A 343 18.25 -9.63 -6.62
CA THR A 343 17.93 -10.43 -7.79
C THR A 343 19.07 -10.39 -8.80
N LEU A 344 19.64 -9.21 -9.10
CA LEU A 344 20.77 -9.07 -10.03
C LEU A 344 22.05 -9.69 -9.51
N GLU A 345 22.33 -9.60 -8.20
CA GLU A 345 23.52 -10.22 -7.57
C GLU A 345 23.46 -11.76 -7.57
N SER A 346 22.30 -12.35 -7.83
CA SER A 346 22.12 -13.81 -7.89
C SER A 346 22.31 -14.38 -9.30
N ILE A 347 22.63 -13.55 -10.28
CA ILE A 347 22.88 -13.90 -11.68
C ILE A 347 24.37 -13.82 -11.98
#